data_20eecd4e0163fc44ea1f562a63bab0f8
#
_entry.id   20eecd4e0163fc44ea1f562a63bab0f8
#
_cell.length_a   1.000
_cell.length_b   1.000
_cell.length_c   1.000
_cell.angle_alpha   90.00
_cell.angle_beta   90.00
_cell.angle_gamma   90.00
#
_symmetry.space_group_name_H-M   'P 1'
#
loop_
_entity.id
_entity.type
_entity.pdbx_description
1 polymer ?
#
loop_
_entity_poly.entity_id
_entity_poly.type
_entity_poly.pdbx_seq_one_letter_code
_entity_poly.pdbx_strand_id
1 'polypeptide(L)'
;MGIFGFFSKDKKEKLDQGLKKTKENVFEKLSRAVAGKSVIDELVLDDIEEALISSDIGVETTLKIIEKLEERVSRDKYLNSTELNNFLKQEISSLMHDTYDELPEVDGPYVIMVVGVNGVGKTTTIGKLAHQFKKAGKKVVLGASDTFRAAAVDQLVIWSERVGVDIVKQDMGSDPASVAFDTLQSAKANNADVVIIDTAGRLHNNVNLMRELGKIRNVMQKVIPNTPHDVMLVLDASTGQNAIEQATQFTAATEVNSIALTKLDGTAKGGVVIGISDQFQIPVRYIGVGESMEDLQQFNKTEFVDSLFN
;
A
#
# COMPACT_ATOMS: atom_id res chain seq x y z
N MET A 1 22.12 -5.90 8.40
CA MET A 1 21.59 -4.65 9.02
C MET A 1 20.43 -4.20 8.14
N GLY A 2 19.20 -4.27 8.65
CA GLY A 2 18.00 -3.89 7.88
C GLY A 2 18.12 -2.48 7.34
N ILE A 3 17.75 -2.29 6.07
CA ILE A 3 17.86 -1.01 5.35
C ILE A 3 17.03 0.10 6.02
N PHE A 4 16.06 -0.25 6.86
CA PHE A 4 15.10 0.66 7.48
C PHE A 4 14.97 0.53 9.01
N GLY A 5 15.96 -0.05 9.66
CA GLY A 5 15.97 -0.20 11.11
C GLY A 5 16.05 1.13 11.87
N PHE A 6 15.20 1.28 12.82
CA PHE A 6 14.91 2.30 13.82
C PHE A 6 13.66 3.13 13.51
N PHE A 7 12.57 2.71 14.14
CA PHE A 7 11.40 3.56 14.33
C PHE A 7 11.82 4.76 15.17
N SER A 8 11.99 5.90 14.51
CA SER A 8 12.21 7.14 15.23
C SER A 8 10.86 7.58 15.82
N LYS A 9 10.88 8.21 16.98
CA LYS A 9 9.72 8.87 17.60
C LYS A 9 8.95 9.72 16.58
N ASP A 10 9.68 10.38 15.69
CA ASP A 10 9.11 11.21 14.62
C ASP A 10 8.26 10.41 13.60
N LYS A 11 8.61 9.15 13.29
CA LYS A 11 7.80 8.31 12.37
C LYS A 11 6.46 7.94 13.01
N LYS A 12 6.48 7.58 14.29
CA LYS A 12 5.25 7.26 15.03
C LYS A 12 4.34 8.49 15.16
N GLU A 13 4.90 9.64 15.49
CA GLU A 13 4.13 10.90 15.55
C GLU A 13 3.49 11.24 14.20
N LYS A 14 4.20 11.06 13.09
CA LYS A 14 3.66 11.25 11.74
C LYS A 14 2.57 10.23 11.40
N LEU A 15 2.74 8.97 11.80
CA LEU A 15 1.72 7.94 11.63
C LEU A 15 0.45 8.30 12.41
N ASP A 16 0.57 8.64 13.68
CA ASP A 16 -0.55 9.02 14.53
C ASP A 16 -1.27 10.27 14.00
N GLN A 17 -0.53 11.26 13.49
CA GLN A 17 -1.10 12.44 12.83
C GLN A 17 -1.81 12.09 11.53
N GLY A 18 -1.19 11.26 10.70
CA GLY A 18 -1.76 10.80 9.42
C GLY A 18 -3.03 9.97 9.61
N LEU A 19 -3.10 9.16 10.65
CA LEU A 19 -4.26 8.32 10.95
C LEU A 19 -5.32 9.02 11.84
N LYS A 20 -5.13 10.26 12.23
CA LYS A 20 -6.03 10.95 13.18
C LYS A 20 -7.50 10.88 12.77
N LYS A 21 -7.84 11.20 11.52
CA LYS A 21 -9.23 11.16 11.04
C LYS A 21 -9.79 9.74 11.01
N THR A 22 -8.98 8.76 10.62
CA THR A 22 -9.37 7.35 10.63
C THR A 22 -9.62 6.89 12.06
N LYS A 23 -8.71 7.20 12.98
CA LYS A 23 -8.84 6.88 14.39
C LYS A 23 -10.11 7.48 14.99
N GLU A 24 -10.36 8.79 14.80
CA GLU A 24 -11.58 9.45 15.27
C GLU A 24 -12.83 8.74 14.76
N ASN A 25 -12.85 8.31 13.50
CA ASN A 25 -13.99 7.60 12.92
C ASN A 25 -14.16 6.18 13.48
N VAL A 26 -13.11 5.37 13.49
CA VAL A 26 -13.17 3.96 13.92
C VAL A 26 -13.34 3.87 15.44
N PHE A 27 -12.42 4.49 16.18
CA PHE A 27 -12.37 4.37 17.64
C PHE A 27 -13.55 5.02 18.34
N GLU A 28 -14.00 6.20 17.92
CA GLU A 28 -15.17 6.86 18.53
C GLU A 28 -16.44 6.04 18.32
N LYS A 29 -16.63 5.43 17.14
CA LYS A 29 -17.79 4.59 16.88
C LYS A 29 -17.77 3.32 17.72
N LEU A 30 -16.64 2.61 17.76
CA LEU A 30 -16.47 1.44 18.60
C LEU A 30 -16.64 1.77 20.09
N SER A 31 -16.07 2.87 20.55
CA SER A 31 -16.21 3.31 21.94
C SER A 31 -17.66 3.63 22.29
N ARG A 32 -18.44 4.24 21.38
CA ARG A 32 -19.88 4.49 21.58
C ARG A 32 -20.69 3.21 21.62
N ALA A 33 -20.39 2.24 20.76
CA ALA A 33 -21.07 0.95 20.70
C ALA A 33 -21.01 0.22 22.06
N VAL A 34 -19.88 0.34 22.78
CA VAL A 34 -19.64 -0.35 24.05
C VAL A 34 -19.81 0.53 25.29
N ALA A 35 -20.05 1.84 25.13
CA ALA A 35 -20.18 2.78 26.25
C ALA A 35 -21.33 2.42 27.20
N GLY A 36 -21.03 2.23 28.49
CA GLY A 36 -22.02 1.92 29.52
C GLY A 36 -22.60 0.51 29.44
N LYS A 37 -22.11 -0.34 28.56
CA LYS A 37 -22.53 -1.74 28.46
C LYS A 37 -21.68 -2.60 29.39
N SER A 38 -22.35 -3.41 30.23
CA SER A 38 -21.70 -4.36 31.14
C SER A 38 -21.59 -5.76 30.57
N VAL A 39 -22.36 -6.05 29.54
CA VAL A 39 -22.38 -7.33 28.82
C VAL A 39 -22.40 -7.04 27.32
N ILE A 40 -21.70 -7.83 26.56
CA ILE A 40 -21.75 -7.81 25.09
C ILE A 40 -22.88 -8.76 24.68
N ASP A 41 -24.00 -8.17 24.35
CA ASP A 41 -25.17 -8.85 23.80
C ASP A 41 -25.27 -8.66 22.28
N GLU A 42 -26.27 -9.24 21.65
CA GLU A 42 -26.52 -9.18 20.21
C GLU A 42 -26.59 -7.72 19.70
N LEU A 43 -27.21 -6.82 20.47
CA LEU A 43 -27.32 -5.39 20.10
C LEU A 43 -25.94 -4.69 20.11
N VAL A 44 -25.06 -5.06 21.05
CA VAL A 44 -23.70 -4.53 21.08
C VAL A 44 -22.86 -5.04 19.91
N LEU A 45 -23.05 -6.30 19.52
CA LEU A 45 -22.41 -6.88 18.34
C LEU A 45 -22.85 -6.18 17.06
N ASP A 46 -24.16 -5.91 16.91
CA ASP A 46 -24.71 -5.14 15.79
C ASP A 46 -24.10 -3.72 15.73
N ASP A 47 -24.02 -3.04 16.87
CA ASP A 47 -23.41 -1.69 16.96
C ASP A 47 -21.91 -1.72 16.58
N ILE A 48 -21.17 -2.77 16.96
CA ILE A 48 -19.77 -2.97 16.59
C ILE A 48 -19.65 -3.25 15.08
N GLU A 49 -20.51 -4.12 14.53
CA GLU A 49 -20.55 -4.43 13.11
C GLU A 49 -20.77 -3.15 12.28
N GLU A 50 -21.77 -2.34 12.64
CA GLU A 50 -22.05 -1.07 11.98
C GLU A 50 -20.83 -0.12 12.05
N ALA A 51 -20.16 -0.05 13.20
CA ALA A 51 -18.97 0.77 13.38
C ALA A 51 -17.83 0.34 12.47
N LEU A 52 -17.56 -0.96 12.33
CA LEU A 52 -16.52 -1.51 11.48
C LEU A 52 -16.83 -1.29 9.99
N ILE A 53 -18.05 -1.57 9.54
CA ILE A 53 -18.49 -1.38 8.15
C ILE A 53 -18.40 0.10 7.77
N SER A 54 -18.94 0.99 8.63
CA SER A 54 -18.92 2.44 8.37
C SER A 54 -17.52 3.08 8.45
N SER A 55 -16.53 2.30 8.85
CA SER A 55 -15.11 2.67 8.84
C SER A 55 -14.35 2.16 7.61
N ASP A 56 -15.07 1.69 6.59
CA ASP A 56 -14.55 1.15 5.33
C ASP A 56 -13.69 -0.14 5.48
N ILE A 57 -13.82 -0.89 6.58
CA ILE A 57 -13.13 -2.20 6.74
C ILE A 57 -13.65 -3.20 5.71
N GLY A 58 -14.92 -3.09 5.32
CA GLY A 58 -15.59 -3.98 4.38
C GLY A 58 -16.38 -5.08 5.09
N VAL A 59 -17.48 -5.50 4.44
CA VAL A 59 -18.45 -6.43 5.04
C VAL A 59 -17.81 -7.79 5.35
N GLU A 60 -17.08 -8.37 4.40
CA GLU A 60 -16.49 -9.70 4.54
C GLU A 60 -15.51 -9.77 5.73
N THR A 61 -14.60 -8.81 5.82
CA THR A 61 -13.63 -8.72 6.92
C THR A 61 -14.33 -8.42 8.25
N THR A 62 -15.34 -7.56 8.24
CA THR A 62 -16.14 -7.26 9.44
C THR A 62 -16.83 -8.51 9.99
N LEU A 63 -17.48 -9.31 9.14
CA LEU A 63 -18.14 -10.54 9.57
C LEU A 63 -17.16 -11.54 10.20
N LYS A 64 -15.94 -11.66 9.67
CA LYS A 64 -14.88 -12.49 10.30
C LYS A 64 -14.53 -12.01 11.71
N ILE A 65 -14.46 -10.68 11.92
CA ILE A 65 -14.17 -10.10 13.24
C ILE A 65 -15.34 -10.37 14.20
N ILE A 66 -16.57 -10.16 13.76
CA ILE A 66 -17.77 -10.39 14.58
C ILE A 66 -17.89 -11.87 14.99
N GLU A 67 -17.75 -12.80 14.06
CA GLU A 67 -17.78 -14.25 14.34
C GLU A 67 -16.79 -14.65 15.45
N LYS A 68 -15.56 -14.18 15.36
CA LYS A 68 -14.54 -14.43 16.40
C LYS A 68 -14.87 -13.75 17.73
N LEU A 69 -15.50 -12.56 17.68
CA LEU A 69 -15.96 -11.88 18.87
C LEU A 69 -17.10 -12.64 19.57
N GLU A 70 -18.06 -13.17 18.80
CA GLU A 70 -19.14 -14.02 19.31
C GLU A 70 -18.60 -15.28 19.98
N GLU A 71 -17.67 -15.98 19.33
CA GLU A 71 -17.01 -17.15 19.92
C GLU A 71 -16.32 -16.81 21.25
N ARG A 72 -15.64 -15.66 21.30
CA ARG A 72 -14.97 -15.20 22.51
C ARG A 72 -15.95 -14.87 23.63
N VAL A 73 -17.01 -14.13 23.32
CA VAL A 73 -18.06 -13.75 24.29
C VAL A 73 -18.78 -15.00 24.83
N SER A 74 -19.08 -15.97 23.98
CA SER A 74 -19.72 -17.23 24.37
C SER A 74 -18.86 -18.05 25.36
N ARG A 75 -17.53 -17.99 25.21
CA ARG A 75 -16.59 -18.70 26.07
C ARG A 75 -16.34 -18.01 27.40
N ASP A 76 -16.10 -16.70 27.34
CA ASP A 76 -15.59 -15.90 28.46
C ASP A 76 -16.68 -14.97 29.01
N LYS A 77 -17.85 -15.41 29.28
CA LYS A 77 -19.08 -14.81 29.85
C LYS A 77 -19.11 -13.30 30.20
N TYR A 78 -17.97 -12.59 30.21
CA TYR A 78 -17.85 -11.16 30.53
C TYR A 78 -16.60 -10.57 29.89
N LEU A 79 -16.76 -9.50 29.12
CA LEU A 79 -15.69 -8.68 28.60
C LEU A 79 -15.96 -7.22 28.99
N ASN A 80 -15.06 -6.61 29.73
CA ASN A 80 -15.11 -5.16 29.92
C ASN A 80 -14.60 -4.44 28.67
N SER A 81 -14.83 -3.12 28.58
CA SER A 81 -14.45 -2.32 27.40
C SER A 81 -12.95 -2.38 27.07
N THR A 82 -12.09 -2.51 28.06
CA THR A 82 -10.64 -2.62 27.86
C THR A 82 -10.27 -3.98 27.26
N GLU A 83 -10.87 -5.07 27.76
CA GLU A 83 -10.66 -6.43 27.23
C GLU A 83 -11.18 -6.55 25.81
N LEU A 84 -12.34 -5.95 25.51
CA LEU A 84 -12.89 -5.91 24.15
C LEU A 84 -11.95 -5.16 23.19
N ASN A 85 -11.45 -3.98 23.57
CA ASN A 85 -10.51 -3.24 22.74
C ASN A 85 -9.22 -4.03 22.48
N ASN A 86 -8.68 -4.69 23.49
CA ASN A 86 -7.51 -5.55 23.32
C ASN A 86 -7.79 -6.74 22.43
N PHE A 87 -8.96 -7.34 22.54
CA PHE A 87 -9.40 -8.42 21.67
C PHE A 87 -9.50 -7.94 20.20
N LEU A 88 -10.20 -6.83 19.95
CA LEU A 88 -10.34 -6.26 18.61
C LEU A 88 -8.98 -5.92 17.99
N LYS A 89 -8.06 -5.34 18.76
CA LYS A 89 -6.67 -5.11 18.31
C LYS A 89 -5.98 -6.40 17.87
N GLN A 90 -6.08 -7.46 18.68
CA GLN A 90 -5.46 -8.74 18.38
C GLN A 90 -6.06 -9.39 17.14
N GLU A 91 -7.38 -9.41 17.02
CA GLU A 91 -8.07 -10.01 15.88
C GLU A 91 -7.79 -9.24 14.59
N ILE A 92 -7.89 -7.91 14.60
CA ILE A 92 -7.56 -7.09 13.44
C ILE A 92 -6.09 -7.29 13.04
N SER A 93 -5.16 -7.28 13.98
CA SER A 93 -3.74 -7.55 13.69
C SER A 93 -3.52 -8.95 13.13
N SER A 94 -4.30 -9.96 13.55
CA SER A 94 -4.20 -11.34 13.04
C SER A 94 -4.65 -11.49 11.59
N LEU A 95 -5.56 -10.64 11.12
CA LEU A 95 -6.06 -10.61 9.75
C LEU A 95 -5.07 -9.93 8.77
N MET A 96 -4.11 -9.19 9.30
CA MET A 96 -3.16 -8.44 8.49
C MET A 96 -1.87 -9.21 8.26
N HIS A 97 -1.31 -9.10 7.05
CA HIS A 97 -0.06 -9.76 6.69
C HIS A 97 1.17 -8.99 7.15
N ASP A 98 2.18 -9.72 7.59
CA ASP A 98 3.49 -9.14 7.87
C ASP A 98 4.19 -8.73 6.58
N THR A 99 5.00 -7.69 6.66
CA THR A 99 5.83 -7.22 5.56
C THR A 99 7.27 -7.69 5.75
N TYR A 100 8.02 -7.73 4.66
CA TYR A 100 9.47 -8.01 4.74
C TYR A 100 10.21 -6.71 5.00
N ASP A 101 11.13 -6.73 5.94
CA ASP A 101 11.97 -5.56 6.26
C ASP A 101 13.09 -5.34 5.24
N GLU A 102 13.48 -6.37 4.50
CA GLU A 102 14.60 -6.34 3.56
C GLU A 102 14.16 -6.70 2.14
N LEU A 103 14.82 -6.11 1.15
CA LEU A 103 14.67 -6.55 -0.22
C LEU A 103 15.33 -7.94 -0.36
N PRO A 104 14.70 -8.87 -1.08
CA PRO A 104 15.33 -10.14 -1.38
C PRO A 104 16.62 -9.93 -2.18
N GLU A 105 17.62 -10.77 -1.92
CA GLU A 105 18.82 -10.81 -2.74
C GLU A 105 18.48 -11.34 -4.14
N VAL A 106 18.89 -10.60 -5.16
CA VAL A 106 18.65 -10.93 -6.56
C VAL A 106 19.94 -10.77 -7.36
N ASP A 107 20.05 -11.48 -8.46
CA ASP A 107 21.15 -11.29 -9.40
C ASP A 107 20.91 -10.05 -10.27
N GLY A 108 21.64 -9.00 -9.98
CA GLY A 108 21.50 -7.68 -10.60
C GLY A 108 20.59 -6.71 -9.85
N PRO A 109 19.99 -5.71 -10.51
CA PRO A 109 19.14 -4.71 -9.86
C PRO A 109 17.80 -5.33 -9.42
N TYR A 110 17.31 -4.93 -8.24
CA TYR A 110 15.94 -5.21 -7.82
C TYR A 110 14.96 -4.36 -8.63
N VAL A 111 14.04 -5.00 -9.33
CA VAL A 111 13.15 -4.32 -10.28
C VAL A 111 11.73 -4.26 -9.72
N ILE A 112 11.23 -3.04 -9.55
CA ILE A 112 9.86 -2.73 -9.09
C ILE A 112 9.07 -2.19 -10.27
N MET A 113 7.94 -2.83 -10.61
CA MET A 113 6.96 -2.31 -11.55
C MET A 113 5.78 -1.75 -10.78
N VAL A 114 5.53 -0.44 -10.89
CA VAL A 114 4.47 0.24 -10.13
C VAL A 114 3.21 0.34 -10.98
N VAL A 115 2.12 -0.25 -10.48
CA VAL A 115 0.82 -0.31 -11.16
C VAL A 115 -0.27 0.35 -10.31
N GLY A 116 -1.44 0.63 -10.91
CA GLY A 116 -2.59 1.27 -10.23
C GLY A 116 -3.26 2.31 -11.12
N VAL A 117 -4.47 2.76 -10.77
CA VAL A 117 -5.21 3.73 -11.59
C VAL A 117 -4.56 5.11 -11.59
N ASN A 118 -5.00 5.98 -12.50
CA ASN A 118 -4.50 7.37 -12.52
C ASN A 118 -5.00 8.13 -11.28
N GLY A 119 -4.13 8.98 -10.72
CA GLY A 119 -4.46 9.85 -9.58
C GLY A 119 -4.29 9.21 -8.19
N VAL A 120 -3.99 7.91 -8.09
CA VAL A 120 -3.73 7.25 -6.80
C VAL A 120 -2.38 7.60 -6.17
N GLY A 121 -1.50 8.31 -6.87
CA GLY A 121 -0.20 8.71 -6.33
C GLY A 121 0.98 7.84 -6.76
N LYS A 122 0.89 7.08 -7.87
CA LYS A 122 2.00 6.23 -8.37
C LYS A 122 3.31 7.00 -8.48
N THR A 123 3.34 8.05 -9.31
CA THR A 123 4.55 8.84 -9.57
C THR A 123 5.13 9.47 -8.32
N THR A 124 4.27 9.92 -7.38
CA THR A 124 4.69 10.42 -6.06
C THR A 124 5.30 9.30 -5.20
N THR A 125 4.67 8.13 -5.19
CA THR A 125 5.18 6.95 -4.46
C THR A 125 6.54 6.54 -5.00
N ILE A 126 6.71 6.51 -6.33
CA ILE A 126 7.99 6.21 -6.99
C ILE A 126 9.07 7.20 -6.56
N GLY A 127 8.77 8.51 -6.57
CA GLY A 127 9.72 9.54 -6.13
C GLY A 127 10.14 9.38 -4.67
N LYS A 128 9.19 9.10 -3.78
CA LYS A 128 9.46 8.87 -2.35
C LYS A 128 10.24 7.57 -2.11
N LEU A 129 9.94 6.49 -2.83
CA LEU A 129 10.71 5.24 -2.79
C LEU A 129 12.15 5.45 -3.28
N ALA A 130 12.32 6.13 -4.41
CA ALA A 130 13.64 6.46 -4.94
C ALA A 130 14.48 7.26 -3.92
N HIS A 131 13.85 8.21 -3.21
CA HIS A 131 14.49 8.95 -2.14
C HIS A 131 14.94 8.03 -1.00
N GLN A 132 14.10 7.11 -0.55
CA GLN A 132 14.44 6.17 0.53
C GLN A 132 15.59 5.24 0.12
N PHE A 133 15.55 4.66 -1.07
CA PHE A 133 16.63 3.81 -1.57
C PHE A 133 17.94 4.57 -1.72
N LYS A 134 17.91 5.78 -2.27
CA LYS A 134 19.09 6.63 -2.37
C LYS A 134 19.67 6.98 -1.00
N LYS A 135 18.81 7.33 -0.03
CA LYS A 135 19.22 7.60 1.36
C LYS A 135 19.86 6.37 2.03
N ALA A 136 19.44 5.17 1.62
CA ALA A 136 20.05 3.90 2.04
C ALA A 136 21.34 3.56 1.27
N GLY A 137 21.87 4.48 0.45
CA GLY A 137 23.11 4.30 -0.32
C GLY A 137 22.93 3.48 -1.60
N LYS A 138 21.70 3.19 -2.04
CA LYS A 138 21.42 2.43 -3.25
C LYS A 138 21.44 3.31 -4.48
N LYS A 139 21.98 2.79 -5.58
CA LYS A 139 21.93 3.41 -6.90
C LYS A 139 20.60 3.07 -7.57
N VAL A 140 19.79 4.09 -7.87
CA VAL A 140 18.41 3.94 -8.37
C VAL A 140 18.33 4.47 -9.80
N VAL A 141 17.59 3.74 -10.67
CA VAL A 141 17.22 4.18 -12.01
C VAL A 141 15.70 4.14 -12.13
N LEU A 142 15.10 5.23 -12.63
CA LEU A 142 13.66 5.33 -12.90
C LEU A 142 13.38 5.10 -14.39
N GLY A 143 12.24 4.46 -14.71
CA GLY A 143 11.73 4.29 -16.06
C GLY A 143 10.35 4.92 -16.23
N ALA A 144 10.21 5.88 -17.15
CA ALA A 144 8.99 6.62 -17.42
C ALA A 144 8.14 5.91 -18.48
N SER A 145 7.49 4.77 -18.11
CA SER A 145 6.70 3.98 -19.07
C SER A 145 5.23 4.42 -19.19
N ASP A 146 4.75 5.47 -18.48
CA ASP A 146 3.44 6.11 -18.76
C ASP A 146 3.59 7.13 -19.92
N THR A 147 4.00 6.64 -21.10
CA THR A 147 4.41 7.44 -22.27
C THR A 147 3.26 8.23 -22.92
N PHE A 148 2.02 7.87 -22.63
CA PHE A 148 0.84 8.56 -23.19
C PHE A 148 0.36 9.75 -22.35
N ARG A 149 1.05 10.05 -21.23
CA ARG A 149 0.71 11.17 -20.34
C ARG A 149 1.92 12.05 -20.12
N ALA A 150 2.03 13.14 -20.91
CA ALA A 150 3.13 14.10 -20.80
C ALA A 150 3.34 14.56 -19.34
N ALA A 151 2.25 14.95 -18.67
CA ALA A 151 2.34 15.40 -17.27
C ALA A 151 2.88 14.33 -16.30
N ALA A 152 2.67 13.04 -16.56
CA ALA A 152 3.22 11.96 -15.73
C ALA A 152 4.74 11.82 -15.94
N VAL A 153 5.18 11.86 -17.20
CA VAL A 153 6.61 11.83 -17.55
C VAL A 153 7.31 13.05 -16.96
N ASP A 154 6.77 14.27 -17.15
CA ASP A 154 7.34 15.49 -16.61
C ASP A 154 7.42 15.47 -15.08
N GLN A 155 6.37 14.97 -14.42
CA GLN A 155 6.35 14.81 -12.96
C GLN A 155 7.44 13.85 -12.49
N LEU A 156 7.66 12.74 -13.20
CA LEU A 156 8.70 11.77 -12.85
C LEU A 156 10.11 12.35 -13.06
N VAL A 157 10.29 13.18 -14.10
CA VAL A 157 11.53 13.94 -14.33
C VAL A 157 11.82 14.87 -13.15
N ILE A 158 10.83 15.66 -12.72
CA ILE A 158 10.96 16.55 -11.56
C ILE A 158 11.35 15.75 -10.30
N TRP A 159 10.76 14.58 -10.09
CA TRP A 159 11.16 13.70 -8.99
C TRP A 159 12.58 13.19 -9.12
N SER A 160 13.00 12.75 -10.32
CA SER A 160 14.37 12.28 -10.55
C SER A 160 15.42 13.34 -10.25
N GLU A 161 15.18 14.59 -10.68
CA GLU A 161 16.03 15.75 -10.42
C GLU A 161 16.06 16.08 -8.92
N ARG A 162 14.89 16.16 -8.27
CA ARG A 162 14.78 16.48 -6.84
C ARG A 162 15.48 15.46 -5.96
N VAL A 163 15.34 14.18 -6.29
CA VAL A 163 16.01 13.08 -5.58
C VAL A 163 17.47 12.93 -6.03
N GLY A 164 17.80 13.33 -7.26
CA GLY A 164 19.10 13.18 -7.89
C GLY A 164 19.40 11.72 -8.23
N VAL A 165 18.48 11.07 -8.95
CA VAL A 165 18.61 9.71 -9.48
C VAL A 165 18.43 9.72 -10.99
N ASP A 166 18.98 8.70 -11.67
CA ASP A 166 18.90 8.58 -13.12
C ASP A 166 17.46 8.25 -13.56
N ILE A 167 17.06 8.77 -14.73
CA ILE A 167 15.78 8.47 -15.36
C ILE A 167 15.97 8.12 -16.85
N VAL A 168 15.27 7.09 -17.29
CA VAL A 168 15.14 6.74 -18.71
C VAL A 168 13.72 7.07 -19.18
N LYS A 169 13.64 7.85 -20.25
CA LYS A 169 12.40 8.25 -20.93
C LYS A 169 12.59 8.24 -22.43
N GLN A 170 11.50 8.14 -23.16
CA GLN A 170 11.45 8.28 -24.62
C GLN A 170 10.42 9.36 -25.01
N ASP A 171 10.25 9.58 -26.29
CA ASP A 171 9.28 10.53 -26.81
C ASP A 171 7.85 10.14 -26.46
N MET A 172 6.96 11.13 -26.40
CA MET A 172 5.52 10.92 -26.19
C MET A 172 4.95 9.90 -27.15
N GLY A 173 4.18 8.94 -26.62
CA GLY A 173 3.54 7.90 -27.40
C GLY A 173 4.46 6.73 -27.81
N SER A 174 5.73 6.74 -27.36
CA SER A 174 6.61 5.58 -27.52
C SER A 174 6.02 4.35 -26.84
N ASP A 175 6.44 3.16 -27.27
CA ASP A 175 6.02 1.90 -26.65
C ASP A 175 6.50 1.81 -25.19
N PRO A 176 5.60 1.71 -24.21
CA PRO A 176 5.96 1.57 -22.79
C PRO A 176 6.96 0.45 -22.51
N ALA A 177 6.86 -0.67 -23.26
CA ALA A 177 7.77 -1.80 -23.13
C ALA A 177 9.18 -1.47 -23.62
N SER A 178 9.34 -0.57 -24.60
CA SER A 178 10.68 -0.14 -25.06
C SER A 178 11.36 0.73 -24.00
N VAL A 179 10.61 1.59 -23.30
CA VAL A 179 11.15 2.38 -22.18
C VAL A 179 11.61 1.47 -21.05
N ALA A 180 10.83 0.45 -20.69
CA ALA A 180 11.20 -0.53 -19.68
C ALA A 180 12.47 -1.31 -20.09
N PHE A 181 12.58 -1.70 -21.36
CA PHE A 181 13.77 -2.36 -21.91
C PHE A 181 15.01 -1.50 -21.76
N ASP A 182 14.94 -0.26 -22.25
CA ASP A 182 16.10 0.69 -22.18
C ASP A 182 16.47 1.00 -20.73
N THR A 183 15.48 1.08 -19.83
CA THR A 183 15.72 1.32 -18.41
C THR A 183 16.52 0.17 -17.79
N LEU A 184 16.15 -1.08 -18.06
CA LEU A 184 16.87 -2.23 -17.54
C LEU A 184 18.27 -2.36 -18.16
N GLN A 185 18.43 -2.07 -19.45
CA GLN A 185 19.75 -2.04 -20.11
C GLN A 185 20.67 -0.97 -19.48
N SER A 186 20.12 0.23 -19.28
CA SER A 186 20.84 1.33 -18.60
C SER A 186 21.23 0.94 -17.17
N ALA A 187 20.30 0.32 -16.43
CA ALA A 187 20.55 -0.10 -15.05
C ALA A 187 21.67 -1.15 -14.97
N LYS A 188 21.70 -2.12 -15.86
CA LYS A 188 22.79 -3.12 -15.95
C LYS A 188 24.13 -2.46 -16.29
N ALA A 189 24.15 -1.62 -17.31
CA ALA A 189 25.38 -0.93 -17.74
C ALA A 189 25.97 -0.05 -16.63
N ASN A 190 25.14 0.52 -15.80
CA ASN A 190 25.51 1.43 -14.72
C ASN A 190 25.66 0.74 -13.35
N ASN A 191 25.48 -0.58 -13.24
CA ASN A 191 25.48 -1.31 -11.98
C ASN A 191 24.51 -0.67 -10.96
N ALA A 192 23.27 -0.43 -11.36
CA ALA A 192 22.23 0.04 -10.46
C ALA A 192 21.81 -1.06 -9.47
N ASP A 193 21.43 -0.67 -8.25
CA ASP A 193 20.90 -1.59 -7.24
C ASP A 193 19.38 -1.78 -7.36
N VAL A 194 18.67 -0.72 -7.78
CA VAL A 194 17.20 -0.69 -7.84
C VAL A 194 16.74 -0.02 -9.13
N VAL A 195 15.71 -0.62 -9.75
CA VAL A 195 14.98 -0.04 -10.88
C VAL A 195 13.52 0.13 -10.49
N ILE A 196 12.93 1.30 -10.76
CA ILE A 196 11.50 1.53 -10.53
C ILE A 196 10.86 2.00 -11.83
N ILE A 197 9.87 1.26 -12.33
CA ILE A 197 9.16 1.54 -13.57
C ILE A 197 7.78 2.12 -13.27
N ASP A 198 7.50 3.35 -13.72
CA ASP A 198 6.16 3.96 -13.70
C ASP A 198 5.36 3.43 -14.90
N THR A 199 4.10 3.04 -14.69
CA THR A 199 3.23 2.50 -15.74
C THR A 199 1.95 3.31 -15.87
N ALA A 200 1.28 3.18 -17.03
CA ALA A 200 -0.05 3.75 -17.25
C ALA A 200 -1.10 3.16 -16.27
N GLY A 201 -2.16 3.92 -16.02
CA GLY A 201 -3.22 3.54 -15.07
C GLY A 201 -4.63 3.74 -15.59
N ARG A 202 -4.88 3.50 -16.89
CA ARG A 202 -6.19 3.72 -17.53
C ARG A 202 -7.12 2.51 -17.39
N LEU A 203 -7.66 2.30 -16.18
CA LEU A 203 -8.46 1.10 -15.86
C LEU A 203 -9.76 0.98 -16.67
N HIS A 204 -10.36 2.10 -17.10
CA HIS A 204 -11.56 2.09 -17.94
C HIS A 204 -11.35 1.39 -19.32
N ASN A 205 -10.10 1.15 -19.71
CA ASN A 205 -9.73 0.34 -20.87
C ASN A 205 -8.92 -0.89 -20.41
N ASN A 206 -9.50 -1.65 -19.50
CA ASN A 206 -8.86 -2.73 -18.76
C ASN A 206 -8.09 -3.72 -19.66
N VAL A 207 -8.70 -4.21 -20.74
CA VAL A 207 -8.08 -5.21 -21.63
C VAL A 207 -6.78 -4.68 -22.27
N ASN A 208 -6.75 -3.41 -22.69
CA ASN A 208 -5.56 -2.82 -23.29
C ASN A 208 -4.47 -2.57 -22.25
N LEU A 209 -4.84 -2.07 -21.07
CA LEU A 209 -3.91 -1.86 -19.95
C LEU A 209 -3.24 -3.19 -19.55
N MET A 210 -4.02 -4.25 -19.40
CA MET A 210 -3.50 -5.55 -18.99
C MET A 210 -2.57 -6.17 -20.03
N ARG A 211 -2.90 -5.99 -21.34
CA ARG A 211 -2.01 -6.39 -22.42
C ARG A 211 -0.70 -5.58 -22.40
N GLU A 212 -0.77 -4.29 -22.11
CA GLU A 212 0.40 -3.42 -22.01
C GLU A 212 1.30 -3.83 -20.84
N LEU A 213 0.74 -4.03 -19.63
CA LEU A 213 1.48 -4.49 -18.45
C LEU A 213 2.15 -5.86 -18.70
N GLY A 214 1.42 -6.81 -19.31
CA GLY A 214 1.96 -8.09 -19.70
C GLY A 214 3.11 -7.97 -20.71
N LYS A 215 3.01 -7.05 -21.69
CA LYS A 215 4.09 -6.77 -22.64
C LYS A 215 5.32 -6.20 -21.96
N ILE A 216 5.14 -5.24 -21.04
CA ILE A 216 6.22 -4.64 -20.24
C ILE A 216 6.95 -5.75 -19.47
N ARG A 217 6.23 -6.59 -18.73
CA ARG A 217 6.78 -7.73 -17.98
C ARG A 217 7.59 -8.67 -18.89
N ASN A 218 7.00 -9.10 -20.01
CA ASN A 218 7.67 -10.02 -20.94
C ASN A 218 8.97 -9.44 -21.51
N VAL A 219 9.03 -8.15 -21.73
CA VAL A 219 10.23 -7.46 -22.21
C VAL A 219 11.28 -7.33 -21.13
N MET A 220 10.88 -7.02 -19.89
CA MET A 220 11.78 -7.00 -18.74
C MET A 220 12.49 -8.35 -18.56
N GLN A 221 11.75 -9.46 -18.63
CA GLN A 221 12.29 -10.83 -18.48
C GLN A 221 13.31 -11.21 -19.55
N LYS A 222 13.28 -10.58 -20.72
CA LYS A 222 14.30 -10.76 -21.76
C LYS A 222 15.63 -10.09 -21.41
N VAL A 223 15.61 -9.07 -20.56
CA VAL A 223 16.83 -8.32 -20.13
C VAL A 223 17.39 -8.90 -18.84
N ILE A 224 16.51 -9.13 -17.88
CA ILE A 224 16.83 -9.70 -16.55
C ILE A 224 15.79 -10.79 -16.26
N PRO A 225 16.18 -12.05 -16.15
CA PRO A 225 15.25 -13.14 -15.80
C PRO A 225 14.51 -12.89 -14.49
N ASN A 226 13.29 -13.41 -14.37
CA ASN A 226 12.43 -13.32 -13.19
C ASN A 226 11.96 -11.89 -12.81
N THR A 227 12.13 -10.90 -13.71
CA THR A 227 11.63 -9.54 -13.48
C THR A 227 10.19 -9.35 -14.00
N PRO A 228 9.42 -8.41 -13.43
CA PRO A 228 9.76 -7.59 -12.24
C PRO A 228 9.80 -8.46 -10.97
N HIS A 229 10.69 -8.14 -10.03
CA HIS A 229 10.76 -8.83 -8.74
C HIS A 229 9.62 -8.39 -7.81
N ASP A 230 9.12 -7.16 -8.01
CA ASP A 230 8.01 -6.57 -7.27
C ASP A 230 7.03 -5.91 -8.25
N VAL A 231 5.78 -6.36 -8.24
CA VAL A 231 4.65 -5.67 -8.89
C VAL A 231 3.88 -4.98 -7.78
N MET A 232 4.19 -3.70 -7.59
CA MET A 232 3.62 -2.88 -6.53
C MET A 232 2.34 -2.21 -6.99
N LEU A 233 1.21 -2.59 -6.40
CA LEU A 233 -0.06 -1.93 -6.63
C LEU A 233 -0.21 -0.73 -5.71
N VAL A 234 -0.36 0.46 -6.28
CA VAL A 234 -0.64 1.69 -5.54
C VAL A 234 -2.13 1.97 -5.55
N LEU A 235 -2.71 2.14 -4.36
CA LEU A 235 -4.11 2.42 -4.12
C LEU A 235 -4.29 3.69 -3.28
N ASP A 236 -5.38 4.40 -3.52
CA ASP A 236 -5.77 5.59 -2.77
C ASP A 236 -6.75 5.21 -1.65
N ALA A 237 -6.30 5.26 -0.40
CA ALA A 237 -7.12 4.89 0.76
C ALA A 237 -8.36 5.79 0.93
N SER A 238 -8.32 7.02 0.42
CA SER A 238 -9.47 7.95 0.48
C SER A 238 -10.68 7.49 -0.33
N THR A 239 -10.48 6.55 -1.26
CA THR A 239 -11.56 5.98 -2.08
C THR A 239 -12.35 4.87 -1.38
N GLY A 240 -11.90 4.41 -0.19
CA GLY A 240 -12.58 3.39 0.61
C GLY A 240 -12.78 2.09 -0.18
N GLN A 241 -14.01 1.56 -0.21
CA GLN A 241 -14.35 0.30 -0.88
C GLN A 241 -13.97 0.27 -2.38
N ASN A 242 -13.91 1.41 -3.08
CA ASN A 242 -13.43 1.45 -4.46
C ASN A 242 -11.96 1.00 -4.59
N ALA A 243 -11.14 1.17 -3.54
CA ALA A 243 -9.76 0.66 -3.55
C ALA A 243 -9.73 -0.88 -3.57
N ILE A 244 -10.67 -1.54 -2.87
CA ILE A 244 -10.81 -3.01 -2.89
C ILE A 244 -11.19 -3.48 -4.29
N GLU A 245 -12.14 -2.81 -4.96
CA GLU A 245 -12.51 -3.15 -6.33
C GLU A 245 -11.34 -2.99 -7.30
N GLN A 246 -10.56 -1.91 -7.17
CA GLN A 246 -9.35 -1.73 -7.97
C GLN A 246 -8.33 -2.84 -7.70
N ALA A 247 -8.12 -3.22 -6.44
CA ALA A 247 -7.23 -4.32 -6.07
C ALA A 247 -7.68 -5.63 -6.74
N THR A 248 -8.98 -5.95 -6.68
CA THR A 248 -9.55 -7.13 -7.36
C THR A 248 -9.24 -7.15 -8.85
N GLN A 249 -9.41 -6.00 -9.54
CA GLN A 249 -9.18 -5.93 -10.97
C GLN A 249 -7.69 -6.07 -11.34
N PHE A 250 -6.79 -5.45 -10.55
CA PHE A 250 -5.35 -5.54 -10.81
C PHE A 250 -4.79 -6.92 -10.46
N THR A 251 -5.20 -7.54 -9.36
CA THR A 251 -4.74 -8.88 -8.96
C THR A 251 -5.23 -9.98 -9.91
N ALA A 252 -6.41 -9.82 -10.48
CA ALA A 252 -6.90 -10.72 -11.53
C ALA A 252 -6.11 -10.63 -12.85
N ALA A 253 -5.40 -9.54 -13.07
CA ALA A 253 -4.82 -9.19 -14.36
C ALA A 253 -3.28 -9.19 -14.37
N THR A 254 -2.64 -9.01 -13.24
CA THR A 254 -1.19 -9.07 -13.08
C THR A 254 -0.84 -9.66 -11.72
N GLU A 255 0.34 -10.28 -11.62
CA GLU A 255 0.81 -10.89 -10.37
C GLU A 255 1.27 -9.81 -9.38
N VAL A 256 0.30 -9.10 -8.77
CA VAL A 256 0.58 -8.15 -7.69
C VAL A 256 1.15 -8.90 -6.49
N ASN A 257 2.28 -8.48 -5.98
CA ASN A 257 2.92 -9.09 -4.82
C ASN A 257 3.27 -8.11 -3.70
N SER A 258 2.98 -6.82 -3.89
CA SER A 258 3.01 -5.84 -2.81
C SER A 258 2.00 -4.70 -3.05
N ILE A 259 1.57 -4.05 -1.97
CA ILE A 259 0.62 -2.94 -2.00
C ILE A 259 1.22 -1.71 -1.31
N ALA A 260 1.00 -0.53 -1.90
CA ALA A 260 1.23 0.75 -1.27
C ALA A 260 -0.09 1.51 -1.17
N LEU A 261 -0.48 1.92 0.04
CA LEU A 261 -1.70 2.70 0.29
C LEU A 261 -1.34 4.15 0.54
N THR A 262 -1.90 5.06 -0.26
CA THR A 262 -1.63 6.50 -0.21
C THR A 262 -2.77 7.28 0.43
N LYS A 263 -2.52 8.55 0.77
CA LYS A 263 -3.50 9.54 1.22
C LYS A 263 -4.25 9.16 2.52
N LEU A 264 -3.59 8.41 3.40
CA LEU A 264 -4.18 8.08 4.70
C LEU A 264 -4.38 9.31 5.60
N ASP A 265 -3.53 10.33 5.45
CA ASP A 265 -3.61 11.60 6.19
C ASP A 265 -4.86 12.45 5.87
N GLY A 266 -5.44 12.22 4.70
CA GLY A 266 -6.61 12.96 4.23
C GLY A 266 -7.96 12.31 4.57
N THR A 267 -8.01 11.06 5.05
CA THR A 267 -9.22 10.26 5.06
C THR A 267 -9.65 9.73 6.42
N ALA A 268 -10.96 9.58 6.60
CA ALA A 268 -11.57 8.80 7.68
C ALA A 268 -11.79 7.31 7.30
N LYS A 269 -11.43 6.93 6.05
CA LYS A 269 -11.68 5.60 5.46
C LYS A 269 -10.47 4.66 5.55
N GLY A 270 -9.51 4.95 6.42
CA GLY A 270 -8.28 4.16 6.54
C GLY A 270 -8.50 2.72 7.01
N GLY A 271 -9.69 2.36 7.47
CA GLY A 271 -10.07 0.96 7.74
C GLY A 271 -9.94 0.06 6.51
N VAL A 272 -10.00 0.62 5.30
CA VAL A 272 -9.78 -0.11 4.04
C VAL A 272 -8.43 -0.84 4.00
N VAL A 273 -7.41 -0.37 4.73
CA VAL A 273 -6.10 -1.06 4.86
C VAL A 273 -6.28 -2.47 5.42
N ILE A 274 -7.17 -2.62 6.43
CA ILE A 274 -7.47 -3.90 7.07
C ILE A 274 -8.16 -4.83 6.08
N GLY A 275 -9.21 -4.33 5.40
CA GLY A 275 -9.96 -5.11 4.41
C GLY A 275 -9.09 -5.57 3.23
N ILE A 276 -8.23 -4.69 2.71
CA ILE A 276 -7.30 -5.04 1.62
C ILE A 276 -6.30 -6.10 2.07
N SER A 277 -5.72 -5.95 3.27
CA SER A 277 -4.75 -6.92 3.78
C SER A 277 -5.38 -8.30 3.98
N ASP A 278 -6.59 -8.37 4.55
CA ASP A 278 -7.31 -9.62 4.79
C ASP A 278 -7.76 -10.31 3.49
N GLN A 279 -8.37 -9.57 2.56
CA GLN A 279 -9.01 -10.16 1.38
C GLN A 279 -8.01 -10.63 0.31
N PHE A 280 -6.92 -9.90 0.09
CA PHE A 280 -5.99 -10.20 -0.99
C PHE A 280 -4.81 -11.06 -0.57
N GLN A 281 -4.53 -11.19 0.72
CA GLN A 281 -3.39 -11.95 1.24
C GLN A 281 -2.05 -11.46 0.65
N ILE A 282 -2.00 -10.19 0.23
CA ILE A 282 -0.84 -9.51 -0.33
C ILE A 282 -0.33 -8.52 0.71
N PRO A 283 0.98 -8.49 1.02
CA PRO A 283 1.51 -7.59 2.04
C PRO A 283 1.34 -6.12 1.62
N VAL A 284 0.76 -5.32 2.52
CA VAL A 284 0.85 -3.87 2.44
C VAL A 284 2.27 -3.49 2.85
N ARG A 285 3.10 -3.03 1.92
CA ARG A 285 4.51 -2.70 2.21
C ARG A 285 4.71 -1.25 2.61
N TYR A 286 3.93 -0.35 2.04
CA TYR A 286 4.09 1.09 2.28
C TYR A 286 2.75 1.78 2.50
N ILE A 287 2.79 2.82 3.33
CA ILE A 287 1.66 3.72 3.57
C ILE A 287 2.11 5.17 3.40
N GLY A 288 1.30 5.96 2.69
CA GLY A 288 1.48 7.40 2.53
C GLY A 288 0.66 8.16 3.57
N VAL A 289 1.33 8.89 4.45
CA VAL A 289 0.76 9.61 5.59
C VAL A 289 0.97 11.12 5.50
N GLY A 290 1.23 11.63 4.31
CA GLY A 290 1.43 13.06 4.03
C GLY A 290 2.16 13.32 2.71
N GLU A 291 2.47 14.59 2.44
CA GLU A 291 3.00 15.05 1.15
C GLU A 291 4.54 15.11 1.09
N SER A 292 5.26 15.16 2.23
CA SER A 292 6.72 15.26 2.24
C SER A 292 7.39 13.99 1.71
N MET A 293 8.67 14.08 1.35
CA MET A 293 9.46 12.93 0.87
C MET A 293 9.54 11.79 1.88
N GLU A 294 9.53 12.12 3.17
CA GLU A 294 9.62 11.20 4.30
C GLU A 294 8.26 10.61 4.72
N ASP A 295 7.14 11.08 4.12
CA ASP A 295 5.78 10.69 4.52
C ASP A 295 5.28 9.42 3.79
N LEU A 296 6.17 8.70 3.12
CA LEU A 296 5.96 7.32 2.73
C LEU A 296 6.66 6.44 3.77
N GLN A 297 5.89 5.67 4.53
CA GLN A 297 6.41 4.82 5.60
C GLN A 297 6.30 3.35 5.21
N GLN A 298 7.28 2.56 5.63
CA GLN A 298 7.14 1.10 5.60
C GLN A 298 6.03 0.71 6.56
N PHE A 299 5.13 -0.14 6.12
CA PHE A 299 3.99 -0.56 6.90
C PHE A 299 4.40 -1.53 8.01
N ASN A 300 3.87 -1.30 9.20
CA ASN A 300 3.93 -2.23 10.32
C ASN A 300 2.52 -2.42 10.88
N LYS A 301 1.99 -3.64 10.80
CA LYS A 301 0.61 -3.93 11.20
C LYS A 301 0.34 -3.60 12.67
N THR A 302 1.29 -3.90 13.56
CA THR A 302 1.12 -3.66 15.01
C THR A 302 1.04 -2.17 15.31
N GLU A 303 1.97 -1.37 14.73
CA GLU A 303 1.95 0.08 14.91
C GLU A 303 0.73 0.73 14.29
N PHE A 304 0.30 0.25 13.12
CA PHE A 304 -0.90 0.73 12.47
C PHE A 304 -2.15 0.48 13.32
N VAL A 305 -2.33 -0.74 13.82
CA VAL A 305 -3.46 -1.08 14.69
C VAL A 305 -3.38 -0.31 16.01
N ASP A 306 -2.20 -0.21 16.62
CA ASP A 306 -2.03 0.60 17.83
C ASP A 306 -2.37 2.07 17.62
N SER A 307 -2.03 2.65 16.47
CA SER A 307 -2.39 4.05 16.14
C SER A 307 -3.88 4.26 15.94
N LEU A 308 -4.64 3.22 15.59
CA LEU A 308 -6.10 3.29 15.48
C LEU A 308 -6.81 3.24 16.85
N PHE A 309 -6.25 2.57 17.85
CA PHE A 309 -6.90 2.28 19.14
C PHE A 309 -6.33 3.06 20.34
N ASN A 310 -5.16 3.70 20.22
CA ASN A 310 -4.55 4.52 21.25
C ASN A 310 -4.74 6.00 20.95
#